data_93d9ff8f4151e796c88b591646449da1
#
_entry.id   93d9ff8f4151e796c88b591646449da1
#
_cell.length_a   1.000
_cell.length_b   1.000
_cell.length_c   1.000
_cell.angle_alpha   90.00
_cell.angle_beta   90.00
_cell.angle_gamma   90.00
#
_symmetry.space_group_name_H-M   'P 1'
#
loop_
_entity.id
_entity.type
_entity.pdbx_description
1 polymer ?
#
loop_
_entity_poly.entity_id
_entity_poly.type
_entity_poly.pdbx_seq_one_letter_code
_entity_poly.pdbx_strand_id
1 'polypeptide(L)'
;MDLSWSLDELYTSFDSESFRQDIGKCSNLAHEMKQWVMENTADKDRAKSKIEEFLDMQVKFYNIFTRLGNYAFLTRSVEAKNQKAEKIIDELEKIGSELAEPETVFQKWLSSLESLEEIIVSSKLLSKHKFYLMEKVSQSRYMLSDKEEALIAKMERTGSKAWSRLHSYLTSTLVVDMVMDGEEKHVPLQVARNMAYDKDASVRKTAYEAELKAYEKIKDSSAACLNGIKGEVITLAELRGYESPLEKTLIDARMDKETLDAMLTAIKEFLPCFERYYIKKAELLGHHNGLPFYDLFAPIGNCSMVFTYDEAKDFIIRNFKT
;
A
#
# COMPACT_ATOMS: atom_id res chain seq x y z
N MET A 1 -3.84 -32.93 3.34
CA MET A 1 -3.90 -32.05 2.15
C MET A 1 -2.87 -30.98 2.32
N ASP A 2 -2.02 -30.73 1.34
CA ASP A 2 -1.13 -29.58 1.37
C ASP A 2 -1.98 -28.32 1.14
N LEU A 3 -1.99 -27.42 2.12
CA LEU A 3 -2.75 -26.17 2.07
C LEU A 3 -1.89 -24.99 1.56
N SER A 4 -0.68 -25.29 1.11
CA SER A 4 0.21 -24.29 0.52
C SER A 4 -0.30 -23.88 -0.86
N TRP A 5 -0.30 -22.58 -1.12
CA TRP A 5 -0.66 -22.06 -2.44
C TRP A 5 0.55 -22.15 -3.37
N SER A 6 0.37 -22.77 -4.54
CA SER A 6 1.38 -22.75 -5.57
C SER A 6 1.45 -21.40 -6.28
N LEU A 7 2.65 -20.97 -6.60
CA LEU A 7 2.91 -19.81 -7.46
C LEU A 7 3.28 -20.19 -8.90
N ASP A 8 3.11 -21.47 -9.26
CA ASP A 8 3.49 -22.01 -10.57
C ASP A 8 2.74 -21.36 -11.74
N GLU A 9 1.53 -20.81 -11.48
CA GLU A 9 0.79 -20.02 -12.47
C GLU A 9 1.50 -18.71 -12.83
N LEU A 10 2.32 -18.18 -11.93
CA LEU A 10 3.18 -17.02 -12.21
C LEU A 10 4.49 -17.52 -12.84
N TYR A 11 5.27 -18.26 -12.05
CA TYR A 11 6.52 -18.89 -12.47
C TYR A 11 6.84 -20.11 -11.61
N THR A 12 7.49 -21.11 -12.21
CA THR A 12 7.86 -22.35 -11.49
C THR A 12 9.13 -22.15 -10.63
N SER A 13 10.00 -21.23 -10.98
CA SER A 13 11.18 -20.82 -10.19
C SER A 13 11.82 -19.54 -10.72
N PHE A 14 12.67 -18.89 -9.92
CA PHE A 14 13.52 -17.78 -10.37
C PHE A 14 14.52 -18.19 -11.47
N ASP A 15 14.81 -19.47 -11.58
CA ASP A 15 15.73 -20.02 -12.58
C ASP A 15 15.01 -20.53 -13.84
N SER A 16 13.67 -20.48 -13.88
CA SER A 16 12.89 -20.92 -15.06
C SER A 16 13.19 -20.02 -16.26
N GLU A 17 13.14 -20.62 -17.45
CA GLU A 17 13.38 -19.91 -18.70
C GLU A 17 12.41 -18.73 -18.88
N SER A 18 11.14 -18.92 -18.57
CA SER A 18 10.09 -17.89 -18.65
C SER A 18 10.40 -16.70 -17.72
N PHE A 19 10.87 -16.96 -16.49
CA PHE A 19 11.23 -15.90 -15.55
C PHE A 19 12.42 -15.06 -16.09
N ARG A 20 13.48 -15.73 -16.55
CA ARG A 20 14.67 -15.05 -17.09
C ARG A 20 14.36 -14.25 -18.36
N GLN A 21 13.53 -14.81 -19.24
CA GLN A 21 13.10 -14.09 -20.45
C GLN A 21 12.28 -12.84 -20.08
N ASP A 22 11.41 -12.92 -19.09
CA ASP A 22 10.57 -11.79 -18.70
C ASP A 22 11.35 -10.71 -17.97
N ILE A 23 12.35 -11.03 -17.15
CA ILE A 23 13.29 -10.03 -16.60
C ILE A 23 13.99 -9.28 -17.75
N GLY A 24 14.52 -9.99 -18.73
CA GLY A 24 15.16 -9.39 -19.89
C GLY A 24 14.21 -8.49 -20.70
N LYS A 25 12.98 -8.98 -20.97
CA LYS A 25 11.95 -8.18 -21.66
C LYS A 25 11.56 -6.92 -20.87
N CYS A 26 11.43 -7.04 -19.55
CA CYS A 26 11.09 -5.92 -18.68
C CYS A 26 12.16 -4.82 -18.76
N SER A 27 13.44 -5.20 -18.65
CA SER A 27 14.57 -4.26 -18.77
C SER A 27 14.63 -3.61 -20.17
N ASN A 28 14.44 -4.40 -21.23
CA ASN A 28 14.44 -3.88 -22.60
C ASN A 28 13.31 -2.88 -22.83
N LEU A 29 12.08 -3.20 -22.37
CA LEU A 29 10.94 -2.29 -22.49
C LEU A 29 11.17 -0.97 -21.75
N ALA A 30 11.78 -1.00 -20.56
CA ALA A 30 12.13 0.23 -19.85
C ALA A 30 13.10 1.08 -20.66
N HIS A 31 14.10 0.47 -21.28
CA HIS A 31 15.06 1.16 -22.13
C HIS A 31 14.42 1.70 -23.43
N GLU A 32 13.58 0.89 -24.08
CA GLU A 32 12.81 1.30 -25.27
C GLU A 32 11.89 2.50 -24.97
N MET A 33 11.19 2.49 -23.83
CA MET A 33 10.34 3.62 -23.42
C MET A 33 11.16 4.89 -23.20
N LYS A 34 12.36 4.77 -22.63
CA LYS A 34 13.25 5.92 -22.45
C LYS A 34 13.72 6.50 -23.79
N GLN A 35 14.13 5.65 -24.75
CA GLN A 35 14.51 6.11 -26.10
C GLN A 35 13.32 6.72 -26.83
N TRP A 36 12.17 6.05 -26.78
CA TRP A 36 10.97 6.51 -27.46
C TRP A 36 10.55 7.92 -27.04
N VAL A 37 10.60 8.22 -25.74
CA VAL A 37 10.26 9.54 -25.23
C VAL A 37 11.22 10.61 -25.76
N MET A 38 12.52 10.33 -25.80
CA MET A 38 13.52 11.28 -26.36
C MET A 38 13.26 11.60 -27.83
N GLU A 39 12.83 10.61 -28.60
CA GLU A 39 12.63 10.74 -30.05
C GLU A 39 11.26 11.32 -30.41
N ASN A 40 10.22 11.11 -29.58
CA ASN A 40 8.83 11.34 -29.97
C ASN A 40 8.15 12.50 -29.25
N THR A 41 8.72 13.07 -28.19
CA THR A 41 8.08 14.15 -27.43
C THR A 41 8.60 15.55 -27.78
N ALA A 42 9.49 15.68 -28.77
CA ALA A 42 10.01 16.96 -29.21
C ALA A 42 8.96 17.82 -29.97
N ASP A 43 8.00 17.19 -30.62
CA ASP A 43 6.91 17.84 -31.36
C ASP A 43 5.54 17.23 -30.97
N LYS A 44 4.47 17.86 -31.47
CA LYS A 44 3.07 17.45 -31.24
C LYS A 44 2.44 16.73 -32.44
N ASP A 45 3.22 16.48 -33.47
CA ASP A 45 2.74 15.80 -34.67
C ASP A 45 2.31 14.38 -34.36
N ARG A 46 1.25 13.90 -35.02
CA ARG A 46 0.72 12.54 -34.83
C ARG A 46 0.46 12.17 -33.35
N ALA A 47 0.04 13.15 -32.52
CA ALA A 47 -0.16 12.97 -31.08
C ALA A 47 -0.98 11.73 -30.73
N LYS A 48 -2.06 11.44 -31.49
CA LYS A 48 -2.87 10.23 -31.31
C LYS A 48 -2.04 8.96 -31.35
N SER A 49 -1.28 8.72 -32.41
CA SER A 49 -0.46 7.51 -32.56
C SER A 49 0.62 7.43 -31.50
N LYS A 50 1.26 8.56 -31.17
CA LYS A 50 2.27 8.64 -30.12
C LYS A 50 1.72 8.24 -28.75
N ILE A 51 0.50 8.69 -28.40
CA ILE A 51 -0.15 8.29 -27.13
C ILE A 51 -0.48 6.80 -27.15
N GLU A 52 -1.02 6.29 -28.26
CA GLU A 52 -1.36 4.87 -28.41
C GLU A 52 -0.12 3.97 -28.28
N GLU A 53 0.99 4.34 -28.93
CA GLU A 53 2.26 3.61 -28.87
C GLU A 53 2.84 3.59 -27.44
N PHE A 54 2.88 4.74 -26.78
CA PHE A 54 3.41 4.81 -25.41
C PHE A 54 2.56 4.03 -24.41
N LEU A 55 1.23 4.11 -24.52
CA LEU A 55 0.32 3.31 -23.70
C LEU A 55 0.51 1.80 -23.91
N ASP A 56 0.69 1.36 -25.16
CA ASP A 56 0.93 -0.05 -25.45
C ASP A 56 2.23 -0.55 -24.81
N MET A 57 3.30 0.24 -24.88
CA MET A 57 4.55 -0.05 -24.20
C MET A 57 4.38 -0.10 -22.68
N GLN A 58 3.68 0.87 -22.08
CA GLN A 58 3.38 0.86 -20.65
C GLN A 58 2.61 -0.38 -20.22
N VAL A 59 1.54 -0.73 -20.94
CA VAL A 59 0.73 -1.91 -20.62
C VAL A 59 1.58 -3.19 -20.68
N LYS A 60 2.40 -3.34 -21.72
CA LYS A 60 3.32 -4.48 -21.84
C LYS A 60 4.31 -4.54 -20.69
N PHE A 61 4.92 -3.41 -20.36
CA PHE A 61 5.86 -3.32 -19.26
C PHE A 61 5.22 -3.69 -17.92
N TYR A 62 4.13 -3.04 -17.54
CA TYR A 62 3.49 -3.25 -16.24
C TYR A 62 2.90 -4.64 -16.06
N ASN A 63 2.43 -5.28 -17.14
CA ASN A 63 1.99 -6.68 -17.08
C ASN A 63 3.11 -7.64 -16.70
N ILE A 64 4.29 -7.46 -17.27
CA ILE A 64 5.47 -8.28 -16.96
C ILE A 64 6.02 -7.92 -15.59
N PHE A 65 6.22 -6.63 -15.33
CA PHE A 65 6.77 -6.10 -14.08
C PHE A 65 5.97 -6.54 -12.85
N THR A 66 4.63 -6.42 -12.92
CA THR A 66 3.75 -6.83 -11.83
C THR A 66 3.80 -8.33 -11.61
N ARG A 67 3.84 -9.14 -12.67
CA ARG A 67 3.93 -10.60 -12.56
C ARG A 67 5.24 -11.03 -11.89
N LEU A 68 6.36 -10.47 -12.31
CA LEU A 68 7.68 -10.71 -11.72
C LEU A 68 7.72 -10.27 -10.24
N GLY A 69 7.23 -9.07 -9.97
CA GLY A 69 7.19 -8.49 -8.63
C GLY A 69 6.32 -9.30 -7.67
N ASN A 70 5.13 -9.71 -8.10
CA ASN A 70 4.24 -10.53 -7.29
C ASN A 70 4.87 -11.89 -6.95
N TYR A 71 5.52 -12.55 -7.93
CA TYR A 71 6.22 -13.81 -7.67
C TYR A 71 7.32 -13.65 -6.61
N ALA A 72 8.18 -12.64 -6.77
CA ALA A 72 9.26 -12.38 -5.83
C ALA A 72 8.75 -11.98 -4.45
N PHE A 73 7.76 -11.10 -4.37
CA PHE A 73 7.17 -10.64 -3.11
C PHE A 73 6.47 -11.76 -2.36
N LEU A 74 5.64 -12.57 -3.02
CA LEU A 74 4.92 -13.69 -2.41
C LEU A 74 5.90 -14.77 -1.93
N THR A 75 6.94 -15.08 -2.71
CA THR A 75 8.01 -16.01 -2.29
C THR A 75 8.71 -15.49 -1.02
N ARG A 76 9.08 -14.21 -0.97
CA ARG A 76 9.68 -13.60 0.22
C ARG A 76 8.74 -13.61 1.43
N SER A 77 7.44 -13.44 1.21
CA SER A 77 6.45 -13.42 2.29
C SER A 77 6.35 -14.75 3.03
N VAL A 78 6.61 -15.86 2.34
CA VAL A 78 6.65 -17.21 2.92
C VAL A 78 8.05 -17.57 3.41
N GLU A 79 9.07 -17.15 2.67
CA GLU A 79 10.48 -17.43 2.95
C GLU A 79 11.24 -16.13 3.20
N ALA A 80 11.07 -15.53 4.37
CA ALA A 80 11.63 -14.21 4.72
C ALA A 80 13.16 -14.07 4.56
N LYS A 81 13.90 -15.18 4.49
CA LYS A 81 15.35 -15.22 4.27
C LYS A 81 15.74 -15.63 2.84
N ASN A 82 14.80 -15.64 1.90
CA ASN A 82 15.08 -15.99 0.51
C ASN A 82 15.89 -14.90 -0.20
N GLN A 83 17.20 -15.10 -0.28
CA GLN A 83 18.14 -14.13 -0.88
C GLN A 83 17.90 -13.92 -2.38
N LYS A 84 17.34 -14.92 -3.11
CA LYS A 84 17.01 -14.76 -4.53
C LYS A 84 15.85 -13.81 -4.70
N ALA A 85 14.80 -13.95 -3.87
CA ALA A 85 13.66 -13.06 -3.89
C ALA A 85 14.08 -11.60 -3.61
N GLU A 86 14.92 -11.37 -2.59
CA GLU A 86 15.45 -10.04 -2.28
C GLU A 86 16.21 -9.43 -3.46
N LYS A 87 17.13 -10.18 -4.07
CA LYS A 87 17.90 -9.70 -5.25
C LYS A 87 16.99 -9.32 -6.41
N ILE A 88 15.95 -10.11 -6.66
CA ILE A 88 15.00 -9.81 -7.74
C ILE A 88 14.17 -8.57 -7.43
N ILE A 89 13.75 -8.39 -6.19
CA ILE A 89 13.03 -7.18 -5.77
C ILE A 89 13.92 -5.95 -5.99
N ASP A 90 15.18 -5.99 -5.57
CA ASP A 90 16.15 -4.91 -5.78
C ASP A 90 16.37 -4.62 -7.27
N GLU A 91 16.46 -5.66 -8.11
CA GLU A 91 16.60 -5.54 -9.57
C GLU A 91 15.37 -4.89 -10.20
N LEU A 92 14.16 -5.32 -9.81
CA LEU A 92 12.92 -4.73 -10.28
C LEU A 92 12.75 -3.28 -9.82
N GLU A 93 13.13 -2.95 -8.58
CA GLU A 93 13.14 -1.57 -8.11
C GLU A 93 14.06 -0.68 -8.96
N LYS A 94 15.22 -1.21 -9.37
CA LYS A 94 16.13 -0.50 -10.27
C LYS A 94 15.50 -0.29 -11.64
N ILE A 95 14.96 -1.34 -12.27
CA ILE A 95 14.27 -1.25 -13.56
C ILE A 95 13.10 -0.25 -13.49
N GLY A 96 12.26 -0.34 -12.43
CA GLY A 96 11.15 0.58 -12.23
C GLY A 96 11.60 2.03 -12.08
N SER A 97 12.73 2.27 -11.42
CA SER A 97 13.27 3.63 -11.26
C SER A 97 13.74 4.26 -12.57
N GLU A 98 14.08 3.47 -13.59
CA GLU A 98 14.46 3.96 -14.92
C GLU A 98 13.27 4.55 -15.69
N LEU A 99 12.03 4.20 -15.31
CA LEU A 99 10.82 4.74 -15.93
C LEU A 99 10.38 6.11 -15.39
N ALA A 100 10.88 6.54 -14.25
CA ALA A 100 10.47 7.81 -13.64
C ALA A 100 10.70 9.00 -14.59
N GLU A 101 11.83 9.05 -15.27
CA GLU A 101 12.16 10.09 -16.25
C GLU A 101 11.25 10.05 -17.48
N PRO A 102 11.15 8.91 -18.23
CA PRO A 102 10.29 8.84 -19.40
C PRO A 102 8.81 9.10 -19.09
N GLU A 103 8.30 8.63 -17.97
CA GLU A 103 6.91 8.91 -17.57
C GLU A 103 6.69 10.38 -17.27
N THR A 104 7.64 11.04 -16.61
CA THR A 104 7.59 12.48 -16.35
C THR A 104 7.59 13.28 -17.63
N VAL A 105 8.47 12.98 -18.57
CA VAL A 105 8.57 13.69 -19.87
C VAL A 105 7.30 13.45 -20.69
N PHE A 106 6.81 12.22 -20.78
CA PHE A 106 5.56 11.91 -21.46
C PHE A 106 4.37 12.67 -20.84
N GLN A 107 4.26 12.71 -19.51
CA GLN A 107 3.20 13.45 -18.82
C GLN A 107 3.25 14.95 -19.11
N LYS A 108 4.43 15.58 -19.12
CA LYS A 108 4.60 16.99 -19.48
C LYS A 108 4.23 17.24 -20.93
N TRP A 109 4.67 16.38 -21.85
CA TRP A 109 4.31 16.45 -23.25
C TRP A 109 2.80 16.30 -23.46
N LEU A 110 2.17 15.29 -22.85
CA LEU A 110 0.73 15.05 -22.88
C LEU A 110 -0.05 16.29 -22.42
N SER A 111 0.39 16.92 -21.34
CA SER A 111 -0.23 18.13 -20.77
C SER A 111 -0.07 19.37 -21.64
N SER A 112 0.88 19.37 -22.58
CA SER A 112 1.09 20.47 -23.53
C SER A 112 0.16 20.41 -24.74
N LEU A 113 -0.60 19.33 -24.92
CA LEU A 113 -1.51 19.13 -26.07
C LEU A 113 -2.81 19.92 -25.86
N GLU A 114 -3.11 20.85 -26.78
CA GLU A 114 -4.28 21.73 -26.64
C GLU A 114 -5.63 21.04 -26.84
N SER A 115 -5.70 20.02 -27.70
CA SER A 115 -6.94 19.27 -28.02
C SER A 115 -6.93 17.83 -27.55
N LEU A 116 -6.38 17.55 -26.38
CA LEU A 116 -6.21 16.18 -25.89
C LEU A 116 -7.53 15.42 -25.78
N GLU A 117 -8.62 16.06 -25.34
CA GLU A 117 -9.92 15.39 -25.23
C GLU A 117 -10.45 14.95 -26.60
N GLU A 118 -10.30 15.75 -27.64
CA GLU A 118 -10.69 15.40 -29.00
C GLU A 118 -9.85 14.23 -29.53
N ILE A 119 -8.54 14.25 -29.25
CA ILE A 119 -7.61 13.15 -29.59
C ILE A 119 -8.07 11.87 -28.92
N ILE A 120 -8.38 11.90 -27.63
CA ILE A 120 -8.85 10.74 -26.85
C ILE A 120 -10.14 10.17 -27.47
N VAL A 121 -11.13 11.02 -27.74
CA VAL A 121 -12.42 10.59 -28.30
C VAL A 121 -12.25 9.99 -29.70
N SER A 122 -11.28 10.47 -30.49
CA SER A 122 -11.01 9.96 -31.85
C SER A 122 -10.46 8.54 -31.91
N SER A 123 -10.08 7.95 -30.74
CA SER A 123 -9.52 6.60 -30.65
C SER A 123 -10.29 5.73 -29.67
N LYS A 124 -10.65 4.52 -30.12
CA LYS A 124 -11.29 3.51 -29.25
C LYS A 124 -10.36 3.06 -28.12
N LEU A 125 -9.04 3.00 -28.38
CA LEU A 125 -8.04 2.64 -27.37
C LEU A 125 -7.92 3.76 -26.33
N LEU A 126 -7.69 5.00 -26.77
CA LEU A 126 -7.51 6.13 -25.87
C LEU A 126 -8.78 6.41 -25.06
N SER A 127 -9.97 6.23 -25.65
CA SER A 127 -11.23 6.36 -24.91
C SER A 127 -11.36 5.41 -23.74
N LYS A 128 -10.80 4.19 -23.82
CA LYS A 128 -10.74 3.26 -22.69
C LYS A 128 -9.79 3.73 -21.58
N HIS A 129 -8.79 4.52 -21.93
CA HIS A 129 -7.80 5.07 -21.03
C HIS A 129 -8.04 6.55 -20.70
N LYS A 130 -9.23 7.10 -21.06
CA LYS A 130 -9.55 8.52 -20.86
C LYS A 130 -9.27 8.99 -19.44
N PHE A 131 -9.75 8.24 -18.44
CA PHE A 131 -9.54 8.59 -17.03
C PHE A 131 -8.06 8.72 -16.69
N TYR A 132 -7.26 7.72 -17.02
CA TYR A 132 -5.81 7.72 -16.77
C TYR A 132 -5.10 8.90 -17.43
N LEU A 133 -5.39 9.17 -18.71
CA LEU A 133 -4.75 10.26 -19.45
C LEU A 133 -5.13 11.63 -18.87
N MET A 134 -6.41 11.84 -18.54
CA MET A 134 -6.87 13.09 -17.95
C MET A 134 -6.34 13.28 -16.53
N GLU A 135 -6.23 12.20 -15.75
CA GLU A 135 -5.60 12.22 -14.43
C GLU A 135 -4.13 12.65 -14.51
N LYS A 136 -3.36 12.09 -15.46
CA LYS A 136 -1.97 12.50 -15.72
C LYS A 136 -1.87 13.99 -16.04
N VAL A 137 -2.76 14.50 -16.88
CA VAL A 137 -2.80 15.95 -17.19
C VAL A 137 -3.15 16.78 -15.95
N SER A 138 -4.14 16.37 -15.18
CA SER A 138 -4.52 17.13 -13.98
C SER A 138 -3.40 17.15 -12.92
N GLN A 139 -2.64 16.06 -12.80
CA GLN A 139 -1.51 15.97 -11.87
C GLN A 139 -0.30 16.78 -12.33
N SER A 140 -0.17 17.07 -13.64
CA SER A 140 0.98 17.82 -14.16
C SER A 140 1.11 19.24 -13.59
N ARG A 141 0.01 19.84 -13.15
CA ARG A 141 0.00 21.17 -12.51
C ARG A 141 0.77 21.21 -11.19
N TYR A 142 0.96 20.05 -10.56
CA TYR A 142 1.70 19.91 -9.30
C TYR A 142 3.15 19.45 -9.49
N MET A 143 3.59 19.31 -10.75
CA MET A 143 4.97 18.93 -11.04
C MET A 143 5.89 20.13 -10.92
N LEU A 144 7.03 19.89 -10.33
CA LEU A 144 8.13 20.86 -10.27
C LEU A 144 9.03 20.77 -11.51
N SER A 145 10.10 21.56 -11.54
CA SER A 145 11.08 21.43 -12.60
C SER A 145 11.82 20.07 -12.55
N ASP A 146 12.38 19.62 -13.68
CA ASP A 146 13.07 18.32 -13.75
C ASP A 146 14.24 18.22 -12.75
N LYS A 147 14.91 19.35 -12.47
CA LYS A 147 16.00 19.40 -11.50
C LYS A 147 15.49 19.24 -10.07
N GLU A 148 14.37 19.86 -9.75
CA GLU A 148 13.74 19.78 -8.42
C GLU A 148 13.17 18.36 -8.20
N GLU A 149 12.47 17.79 -9.18
CA GLU A 149 11.97 16.40 -9.09
C GLU A 149 13.12 15.40 -8.88
N ALA A 150 14.21 15.54 -9.64
CA ALA A 150 15.38 14.69 -9.48
C ALA A 150 16.07 14.86 -8.09
N LEU A 151 16.08 16.09 -7.56
CA LEU A 151 16.61 16.36 -6.22
C LEU A 151 15.72 15.74 -5.14
N ILE A 152 14.41 15.96 -5.22
CA ILE A 152 13.42 15.39 -4.29
C ILE A 152 13.53 13.87 -4.26
N ALA A 153 13.53 13.21 -5.42
CA ALA A 153 13.64 11.76 -5.51
C ALA A 153 14.91 11.20 -4.82
N LYS A 154 16.03 11.94 -4.90
CA LYS A 154 17.27 11.57 -4.19
C LYS A 154 17.15 11.79 -2.68
N MET A 155 16.55 12.90 -2.25
CA MET A 155 16.41 13.24 -0.84
C MET A 155 15.41 12.36 -0.11
N GLU A 156 14.30 11.97 -0.73
CA GLU A 156 13.32 11.05 -0.15
C GLU A 156 13.94 9.73 0.34
N ARG A 157 15.00 9.23 -0.33
CA ARG A 157 15.67 7.97 0.06
C ARG A 157 16.28 8.05 1.46
N THR A 158 16.79 9.22 1.84
CA THR A 158 17.37 9.50 3.17
C THR A 158 16.45 10.32 4.05
N GLY A 159 15.35 10.83 3.52
CA GLY A 159 14.25 11.51 4.18
C GLY A 159 13.13 10.55 4.60
N SER A 160 11.92 10.79 4.12
CA SER A 160 10.70 10.08 4.54
C SER A 160 10.81 8.55 4.44
N LYS A 161 11.43 8.03 3.36
CA LYS A 161 11.62 6.58 3.19
C LYS A 161 12.55 5.99 4.26
N ALA A 162 13.61 6.72 4.67
CA ALA A 162 14.49 6.26 5.75
C ALA A 162 13.78 6.28 7.10
N TRP A 163 13.02 7.34 7.40
CA TRP A 163 12.22 7.43 8.62
C TRP A 163 11.15 6.35 8.69
N SER A 164 10.48 6.06 7.58
CA SER A 164 9.48 4.97 7.49
C SER A 164 10.09 3.60 7.74
N ARG A 165 11.28 3.33 7.17
CA ARG A 165 12.01 2.07 7.44
C ARG A 165 12.42 1.96 8.90
N LEU A 166 12.92 3.06 9.50
CA LEU A 166 13.29 3.06 10.91
C LEU A 166 12.07 2.78 11.80
N HIS A 167 10.93 3.43 11.55
CA HIS A 167 9.70 3.15 12.31
C HIS A 167 9.24 1.70 12.16
N SER A 168 9.27 1.15 10.95
CA SER A 168 8.93 -0.25 10.71
C SER A 168 9.88 -1.21 11.45
N TYR A 169 11.17 -0.91 11.48
CA TYR A 169 12.15 -1.68 12.23
C TYR A 169 11.87 -1.63 13.74
N LEU A 170 11.68 -0.44 14.30
CA LEU A 170 11.38 -0.25 15.72
C LEU A 170 10.14 -1.03 16.17
N THR A 171 9.07 -0.99 15.37
CA THR A 171 7.81 -1.67 15.70
C THR A 171 7.89 -3.19 15.50
N SER A 172 8.58 -3.66 14.47
CA SER A 172 8.72 -5.10 14.19
C SER A 172 9.66 -5.82 15.16
N THR A 173 10.63 -5.11 15.74
CA THR A 173 11.58 -5.65 16.70
C THR A 173 11.18 -5.39 18.15
N LEU A 174 10.07 -4.67 18.40
CA LEU A 174 9.61 -4.37 19.75
C LEU A 174 9.20 -5.63 20.48
N VAL A 175 9.88 -5.88 21.59
CA VAL A 175 9.57 -6.98 22.52
C VAL A 175 8.70 -6.43 23.65
N VAL A 176 7.59 -7.12 23.89
CA VAL A 176 6.67 -6.88 24.99
C VAL A 176 6.98 -7.85 26.13
N ASP A 177 7.33 -7.31 27.27
CA ASP A 177 7.65 -8.07 28.48
C ASP A 177 6.40 -8.12 29.35
N MET A 178 5.96 -9.32 29.72
CA MET A 178 4.77 -9.54 30.56
C MET A 178 4.95 -10.74 31.49
N VAL A 179 4.18 -10.76 32.57
CA VAL A 179 4.12 -11.92 33.47
C VAL A 179 2.78 -12.62 33.26
N MET A 180 2.80 -13.88 32.88
CA MET A 180 1.62 -14.73 32.70
C MET A 180 1.83 -16.06 33.42
N ASP A 181 0.84 -16.47 34.21
CA ASP A 181 0.89 -17.71 35.01
C ASP A 181 2.11 -17.78 35.93
N GLY A 182 2.61 -16.62 36.38
CA GLY A 182 3.79 -16.53 37.26
C GLY A 182 5.14 -16.62 36.52
N GLU A 183 5.14 -16.72 35.21
CA GLU A 183 6.33 -16.77 34.37
C GLU A 183 6.52 -15.46 33.57
N GLU A 184 7.76 -15.00 33.46
CA GLU A 184 8.13 -13.89 32.58
C GLU A 184 8.13 -14.38 31.14
N LYS A 185 7.40 -13.63 30.28
CA LYS A 185 7.33 -13.89 28.84
C LYS A 185 7.79 -12.65 28.07
N HIS A 186 8.60 -12.90 27.04
CA HIS A 186 9.11 -11.89 26.11
C HIS A 186 8.57 -12.21 24.72
N VAL A 187 7.56 -11.48 24.28
CA VAL A 187 6.87 -11.78 23.02
C VAL A 187 6.95 -10.62 22.04
N PRO A 188 6.93 -10.90 20.72
CA PRO A 188 6.79 -9.84 19.71
C PRO A 188 5.49 -9.04 19.91
N LEU A 189 5.50 -7.75 19.56
CA LEU A 189 4.35 -6.87 19.68
C LEU A 189 3.07 -7.48 19.06
N GLN A 190 3.16 -8.11 17.90
CA GLN A 190 2.01 -8.69 17.21
C GLN A 190 1.39 -9.86 18.01
N VAL A 191 2.21 -10.64 18.70
CA VAL A 191 1.73 -11.72 19.56
C VAL A 191 0.96 -11.15 20.76
N ALA A 192 1.51 -10.11 21.42
CA ALA A 192 0.82 -9.42 22.50
C ALA A 192 -0.53 -8.84 22.05
N ARG A 193 -0.58 -8.20 20.88
CA ARG A 193 -1.81 -7.65 20.28
C ARG A 193 -2.87 -8.71 19.99
N ASN A 194 -2.45 -9.88 19.53
CA ASN A 194 -3.39 -10.98 19.27
C ASN A 194 -4.04 -11.51 20.56
N MET A 195 -3.41 -11.32 21.72
CA MET A 195 -4.02 -11.67 23.02
C MET A 195 -5.26 -10.83 23.35
N ALA A 196 -5.52 -9.71 22.65
CA ALA A 196 -6.76 -8.96 22.78
C ALA A 196 -8.02 -9.76 22.42
N TYR A 197 -7.88 -10.88 21.72
CA TYR A 197 -8.97 -11.80 21.35
C TYR A 197 -9.07 -13.02 22.28
N ASP A 198 -8.25 -13.11 23.33
CA ASP A 198 -8.28 -14.22 24.25
C ASP A 198 -9.62 -14.27 25.01
N LYS A 199 -10.06 -15.47 25.39
CA LYS A 199 -11.28 -15.67 26.19
C LYS A 199 -11.11 -15.17 27.62
N ASP A 200 -9.90 -15.27 28.17
CA ASP A 200 -9.59 -14.84 29.51
C ASP A 200 -9.35 -13.32 29.59
N ALA A 201 -10.16 -12.62 30.38
CA ALA A 201 -10.04 -11.20 30.60
C ALA A 201 -8.70 -10.79 31.25
N SER A 202 -8.13 -11.66 32.08
CA SER A 202 -6.82 -11.40 32.72
C SER A 202 -5.69 -11.40 31.70
N VAL A 203 -5.73 -12.30 30.72
CA VAL A 203 -4.78 -12.36 29.60
C VAL A 203 -4.86 -11.10 28.75
N ARG A 204 -6.08 -10.70 28.35
CA ARG A 204 -6.29 -9.48 27.57
C ARG A 204 -5.78 -8.23 28.29
N LYS A 205 -6.10 -8.09 29.58
CA LYS A 205 -5.68 -6.96 30.39
C LYS A 205 -4.15 -6.92 30.56
N THR A 206 -3.53 -8.04 30.91
CA THR A 206 -2.09 -8.14 31.11
C THR A 206 -1.34 -7.79 29.83
N ALA A 207 -1.79 -8.34 28.68
CA ALA A 207 -1.19 -8.04 27.38
C ALA A 207 -1.31 -6.56 27.02
N TYR A 208 -2.47 -5.94 27.24
CA TYR A 208 -2.71 -4.52 26.99
C TYR A 208 -1.80 -3.61 27.83
N GLU A 209 -1.71 -3.87 29.15
CA GLU A 209 -0.87 -3.08 30.05
C GLU A 209 0.62 -3.23 29.69
N ALA A 210 1.05 -4.44 29.32
CA ALA A 210 2.39 -4.71 28.87
C ALA A 210 2.71 -4.05 27.51
N GLU A 211 1.77 -4.05 26.58
CA GLU A 211 1.88 -3.35 25.31
C GLU A 211 2.09 -1.85 25.50
N LEU A 212 1.26 -1.20 26.34
CA LEU A 212 1.42 0.23 26.65
C LEU A 212 2.78 0.54 27.27
N LYS A 213 3.24 -0.29 28.18
CA LYS A 213 4.58 -0.15 28.78
C LYS A 213 5.70 -0.34 27.74
N ALA A 214 5.52 -1.26 26.79
CA ALA A 214 6.53 -1.49 25.76
C ALA A 214 6.68 -0.29 24.80
N TYR A 215 5.61 0.46 24.53
CA TYR A 215 5.68 1.67 23.69
C TYR A 215 6.56 2.77 24.25
N GLU A 216 6.76 2.83 25.58
CA GLU A 216 7.71 3.77 26.19
C GLU A 216 9.14 3.60 25.66
N LYS A 217 9.50 2.37 25.23
CA LYS A 217 10.84 2.06 24.68
C LYS A 217 11.09 2.74 23.32
N ILE A 218 10.04 3.02 22.57
CA ILE A 218 10.16 3.52 21.17
C ILE A 218 9.45 4.85 20.93
N LYS A 219 8.76 5.44 21.90
CA LYS A 219 7.92 6.62 21.71
C LYS A 219 8.66 7.81 21.12
N ASP A 220 9.83 8.14 21.65
CA ASP A 220 10.60 9.31 21.21
C ASP A 220 11.15 9.12 19.80
N SER A 221 11.65 7.91 19.51
CA SER A 221 12.11 7.55 18.17
C SER A 221 10.96 7.53 17.15
N SER A 222 9.79 7.01 17.54
CA SER A 222 8.59 7.01 16.69
C SER A 222 8.08 8.42 16.44
N ALA A 223 8.10 9.29 17.45
CA ALA A 223 7.75 10.71 17.30
C ALA A 223 8.72 11.41 16.35
N ALA A 224 10.03 11.16 16.45
CA ALA A 224 11.02 11.71 15.51
C ALA A 224 10.77 11.22 14.08
N CYS A 225 10.49 9.92 13.88
CA CYS A 225 10.13 9.38 12.57
C CYS A 225 8.89 10.06 11.99
N LEU A 226 7.83 10.19 12.79
CA LEU A 226 6.59 10.82 12.37
C LEU A 226 6.82 12.31 12.00
N ASN A 227 7.56 13.04 12.81
CA ASN A 227 7.89 14.45 12.54
C ASN A 227 8.70 14.61 11.25
N GLY A 228 9.68 13.72 11.00
CA GLY A 228 10.46 13.72 9.77
C GLY A 228 9.59 13.47 8.53
N ILE A 229 8.71 12.47 8.59
CA ILE A 229 7.79 12.14 7.49
C ILE A 229 6.80 13.29 7.26
N LYS A 230 6.16 13.80 8.32
CA LYS A 230 5.15 14.86 8.20
C LYS A 230 5.76 16.18 7.77
N GLY A 231 6.97 16.50 8.23
CA GLY A 231 7.71 17.70 7.79
C GLY A 231 7.95 17.68 6.29
N GLU A 232 8.42 16.57 5.74
CA GLU A 232 8.62 16.41 4.29
C GLU A 232 7.29 16.50 3.52
N VAL A 233 6.22 15.83 3.99
CA VAL A 233 4.90 15.89 3.36
C VAL A 233 4.34 17.31 3.28
N ILE A 234 4.47 18.09 4.37
CA ILE A 234 4.00 19.49 4.42
C ILE A 234 4.82 20.36 3.46
N THR A 235 6.14 20.25 3.52
CA THR A 235 7.05 21.02 2.65
C THR A 235 6.80 20.74 1.17
N LEU A 236 6.66 19.45 0.80
CA LEU A 236 6.41 19.08 -0.59
C LEU A 236 5.01 19.47 -1.06
N ALA A 237 3.99 19.41 -0.20
CA ALA A 237 2.66 19.86 -0.56
C ALA A 237 2.66 21.37 -0.86
N GLU A 238 3.35 22.18 -0.05
CA GLU A 238 3.50 23.62 -0.24
C GLU A 238 4.27 23.92 -1.53
N LEU A 239 5.45 23.32 -1.72
CA LEU A 239 6.29 23.54 -2.91
C LEU A 239 5.56 23.18 -4.22
N ARG A 240 4.74 22.14 -4.22
CA ARG A 240 3.97 21.69 -5.37
C ARG A 240 2.69 22.50 -5.61
N GLY A 241 2.32 23.38 -4.71
CA GLY A 241 1.14 24.23 -4.82
C GLY A 241 -0.18 23.54 -4.50
N TYR A 242 -0.15 22.47 -3.66
CA TYR A 242 -1.36 21.94 -3.08
C TYR A 242 -1.90 22.91 -2.02
N GLU A 243 -3.22 23.04 -1.91
CA GLU A 243 -3.85 23.85 -0.85
C GLU A 243 -3.54 23.29 0.55
N SER A 244 -3.39 21.97 0.64
CA SER A 244 -3.06 21.26 1.88
C SER A 244 -2.54 19.84 1.59
N PRO A 245 -1.87 19.19 2.56
CA PRO A 245 -1.58 17.75 2.48
C PRO A 245 -2.85 16.89 2.31
N LEU A 246 -4.00 17.35 2.81
CA LEU A 246 -5.28 16.66 2.63
C LEU A 246 -5.72 16.67 1.17
N GLU A 247 -5.61 17.80 0.47
CA GLU A 247 -5.93 17.88 -0.97
C GLU A 247 -5.11 16.86 -1.75
N LYS A 248 -3.78 16.81 -1.51
CA LYS A 248 -2.92 15.80 -2.13
C LYS A 248 -3.42 14.38 -1.86
N THR A 249 -3.78 14.09 -0.60
CA THR A 249 -4.29 12.76 -0.22
C THR A 249 -5.60 12.41 -0.94
N LEU A 250 -6.50 13.38 -1.09
CA LEU A 250 -7.76 13.19 -1.80
C LEU A 250 -7.54 12.92 -3.30
N ILE A 251 -6.62 13.68 -3.93
CA ILE A 251 -6.26 13.46 -5.33
C ILE A 251 -5.65 12.07 -5.52
N ASP A 252 -4.73 11.66 -4.67
CA ASP A 252 -4.11 10.33 -4.72
C ASP A 252 -5.12 9.20 -4.48
N ALA A 253 -6.11 9.43 -3.62
CA ALA A 253 -7.23 8.51 -3.35
C ALA A 253 -8.33 8.56 -4.42
N ARG A 254 -8.24 9.46 -5.41
CA ARG A 254 -9.28 9.70 -6.43
C ARG A 254 -10.64 10.01 -5.80
N MET A 255 -10.63 10.77 -4.74
CA MET A 255 -11.80 11.16 -3.95
C MET A 255 -11.95 12.69 -3.96
N ASP A 256 -13.16 13.17 -4.10
CA ASP A 256 -13.47 14.60 -3.88
C ASP A 256 -13.75 14.88 -2.39
N LYS A 257 -13.73 16.16 -2.05
CA LYS A 257 -13.97 16.60 -0.68
C LYS A 257 -15.40 16.33 -0.22
N GLU A 258 -16.36 16.43 -1.12
CA GLU A 258 -17.78 16.18 -0.88
C GLU A 258 -18.00 14.72 -0.47
N THR A 259 -17.35 13.78 -1.14
CA THR A 259 -17.40 12.35 -0.79
C THR A 259 -16.78 12.09 0.59
N LEU A 260 -15.62 12.71 0.90
CA LEU A 260 -15.03 12.60 2.23
C LEU A 260 -15.96 13.16 3.31
N ASP A 261 -16.53 14.35 3.08
CA ASP A 261 -17.42 15.00 4.05
C ASP A 261 -18.70 14.18 4.26
N ALA A 262 -19.26 13.59 3.19
CA ALA A 262 -20.42 12.69 3.28
C ALA A 262 -20.09 11.42 4.09
N MET A 263 -18.92 10.82 3.84
CA MET A 263 -18.46 9.65 4.60
C MET A 263 -18.28 9.97 6.08
N LEU A 264 -17.62 11.08 6.41
CA LEU A 264 -17.41 11.50 7.79
C LEU A 264 -18.74 11.86 8.49
N THR A 265 -19.68 12.46 7.76
CA THR A 265 -21.03 12.76 8.27
C THR A 265 -21.77 11.47 8.59
N ALA A 266 -21.79 10.50 7.66
CA ALA A 266 -22.42 9.21 7.90
C ALA A 266 -21.80 8.48 9.12
N ILE A 267 -20.46 8.49 9.23
CA ILE A 267 -19.77 7.91 10.41
C ILE A 267 -20.27 8.58 11.71
N LYS A 268 -20.32 9.93 11.73
CA LYS A 268 -20.79 10.67 12.92
C LYS A 268 -22.24 10.34 13.27
N GLU A 269 -23.12 10.22 12.29
CA GLU A 269 -24.53 9.86 12.48
C GLU A 269 -24.68 8.43 13.08
N PHE A 270 -23.76 7.53 12.73
CA PHE A 270 -23.75 6.16 13.24
C PHE A 270 -23.06 5.99 14.60
N LEU A 271 -22.30 6.98 15.10
CA LEU A 271 -21.64 6.89 16.41
C LEU A 271 -22.57 6.47 17.55
N PRO A 272 -23.83 6.96 17.68
CA PRO A 272 -24.74 6.52 18.73
C PRO A 272 -25.13 5.03 18.65
N CYS A 273 -25.02 4.42 17.45
CA CYS A 273 -25.23 2.98 17.30
C CYS A 273 -24.07 2.18 17.88
N PHE A 274 -22.83 2.65 17.65
CA PHE A 274 -21.63 2.03 18.24
C PHE A 274 -21.60 2.23 19.76
N GLU A 275 -22.01 3.40 20.26
CA GLU A 275 -22.12 3.65 21.70
C GLU A 275 -23.07 2.63 22.36
N ARG A 276 -24.29 2.44 21.82
CA ARG A 276 -25.22 1.42 22.30
C ARG A 276 -24.64 0.02 22.25
N TYR A 277 -23.90 -0.31 21.18
CA TYR A 277 -23.25 -1.60 21.06
C TYR A 277 -22.18 -1.81 22.16
N TYR A 278 -21.33 -0.80 22.41
CA TYR A 278 -20.29 -0.90 23.43
C TYR A 278 -20.84 -0.92 24.85
N ILE A 279 -21.90 -0.16 25.13
CA ILE A 279 -22.64 -0.24 26.41
C ILE A 279 -23.15 -1.67 26.60
N LYS A 280 -23.82 -2.23 25.59
CA LYS A 280 -24.35 -3.60 25.68
C LYS A 280 -23.26 -4.63 25.83
N LYS A 281 -22.14 -4.48 25.11
CA LYS A 281 -20.97 -5.35 25.25
C LYS A 281 -20.38 -5.28 26.65
N ALA A 282 -20.26 -4.07 27.23
CA ALA A 282 -19.77 -3.87 28.57
C ALA A 282 -20.66 -4.59 29.61
N GLU A 283 -21.98 -4.46 29.52
CA GLU A 283 -22.93 -5.18 30.39
C GLU A 283 -22.74 -6.70 30.29
N LEU A 284 -22.62 -7.26 29.08
CA LEU A 284 -22.45 -8.70 28.85
C LEU A 284 -21.12 -9.24 29.42
N LEU A 285 -20.10 -8.39 29.47
CA LEU A 285 -18.79 -8.72 30.06
C LEU A 285 -18.68 -8.37 31.56
N GLY A 286 -19.79 -7.84 32.19
CA GLY A 286 -19.85 -7.55 33.61
C GLY A 286 -19.23 -6.19 34.00
N HIS A 287 -19.08 -5.27 33.06
CA HIS A 287 -18.58 -3.92 33.33
C HIS A 287 -19.74 -2.94 33.55
N HIS A 288 -19.65 -2.16 34.61
CA HIS A 288 -20.71 -1.18 34.98
C HIS A 288 -20.35 0.28 34.59
N ASN A 289 -19.07 0.57 34.37
CA ASN A 289 -18.55 1.92 34.08
C ASN A 289 -18.04 2.12 32.64
N GLY A 290 -18.63 1.39 31.69
CA GLY A 290 -18.17 1.38 30.30
C GLY A 290 -17.24 0.22 29.97
N LEU A 291 -16.99 0.04 28.68
CA LEU A 291 -16.14 -1.04 28.17
C LEU A 291 -14.67 -0.66 28.28
N PRO A 292 -13.84 -1.40 29.05
CA PRO A 292 -12.40 -1.19 29.05
C PRO A 292 -11.80 -1.44 27.66
N PHE A 293 -10.76 -0.69 27.28
CA PHE A 293 -10.18 -0.81 25.96
C PHE A 293 -9.62 -2.24 25.67
N TYR A 294 -9.06 -2.91 26.66
CA TYR A 294 -8.57 -4.29 26.52
C TYR A 294 -9.69 -5.33 26.26
N ASP A 295 -10.95 -4.97 26.50
CA ASP A 295 -12.11 -5.83 26.21
C ASP A 295 -12.83 -5.46 24.91
N LEU A 296 -12.29 -4.51 24.15
CA LEU A 296 -12.85 -4.09 22.87
C LEU A 296 -13.03 -5.27 21.89
N PHE A 297 -12.07 -6.18 21.86
CA PHE A 297 -12.09 -7.38 21.01
C PHE A 297 -12.48 -8.66 21.76
N ALA A 298 -12.84 -8.55 23.05
CA ALA A 298 -13.25 -9.70 23.83
C ALA A 298 -14.37 -10.48 23.14
N PRO A 299 -14.30 -11.82 23.04
CA PRO A 299 -15.37 -12.63 22.49
C PRO A 299 -16.61 -12.55 23.40
N ILE A 300 -17.81 -12.54 22.79
CA ILE A 300 -19.08 -12.60 23.50
C ILE A 300 -19.71 -13.97 23.25
N GLY A 301 -20.12 -14.65 24.34
CA GLY A 301 -20.74 -15.96 24.26
C GLY A 301 -19.73 -17.10 24.12
N ASN A 302 -20.25 -18.30 24.18
CA ASN A 302 -19.51 -19.56 24.05
C ASN A 302 -19.86 -20.21 22.70
N CYS A 303 -19.00 -20.07 21.71
CA CYS A 303 -19.10 -20.82 20.47
C CYS A 303 -18.03 -21.92 20.49
N SER A 304 -18.47 -23.17 20.49
CA SER A 304 -17.60 -24.35 20.42
C SER A 304 -17.55 -24.98 19.02
N MET A 305 -18.12 -24.28 18.00
CA MET A 305 -18.08 -24.77 16.63
C MET A 305 -16.66 -24.65 16.09
N VAL A 306 -16.14 -25.79 15.65
CA VAL A 306 -14.84 -25.88 14.96
C VAL A 306 -15.12 -26.26 13.51
N PHE A 307 -14.61 -25.47 12.60
CA PHE A 307 -14.62 -25.78 11.17
C PHE A 307 -13.24 -26.18 10.73
N THR A 308 -13.13 -27.30 10.04
CA THR A 308 -11.92 -27.61 9.27
C THR A 308 -11.80 -26.64 8.11
N TYR A 309 -10.60 -26.54 7.53
CA TYR A 309 -10.39 -25.68 6.35
C TYR A 309 -11.33 -26.05 5.19
N ASP A 310 -11.50 -27.36 4.92
CA ASP A 310 -12.36 -27.82 3.83
C ASP A 310 -13.84 -27.51 4.09
N GLU A 311 -14.33 -27.69 5.32
CA GLU A 311 -15.69 -27.29 5.70
C GLU A 311 -15.92 -25.78 5.56
N ALA A 312 -14.96 -24.95 5.98
CA ALA A 312 -15.03 -23.50 5.84
C ALA A 312 -15.03 -23.10 4.36
N LYS A 313 -14.17 -23.70 3.53
CA LYS A 313 -14.14 -23.49 2.08
C LYS A 313 -15.47 -23.85 1.43
N ASP A 314 -16.02 -25.02 1.73
CA ASP A 314 -17.27 -25.49 1.15
C ASP A 314 -18.47 -24.63 1.60
N PHE A 315 -18.45 -24.16 2.86
CA PHE A 315 -19.44 -23.21 3.36
C PHE A 315 -19.39 -21.89 2.58
N ILE A 316 -18.20 -21.32 2.40
CA ILE A 316 -18.01 -20.06 1.65
C ILE A 316 -18.48 -20.26 0.20
N ILE A 317 -17.97 -21.27 -0.50
CA ILE A 317 -18.33 -21.54 -1.91
C ILE A 317 -19.84 -21.70 -2.08
N ARG A 318 -20.50 -22.44 -1.18
CA ARG A 318 -21.96 -22.65 -1.24
C ARG A 318 -22.74 -21.35 -1.07
N ASN A 319 -22.31 -20.47 -0.16
CA ASN A 319 -23.02 -19.22 0.12
C ASN A 319 -22.72 -18.10 -0.90
N PHE A 320 -21.63 -18.19 -1.65
CA PHE A 320 -21.32 -17.25 -2.75
C PHE A 320 -21.82 -17.71 -4.12
N LYS A 321 -22.39 -18.91 -4.24
CA LYS A 321 -22.97 -19.42 -5.50
C LYS A 321 -24.44 -19.02 -5.70
N THR A 322 -25.03 -18.28 -4.74
CA THR A 322 -26.37 -17.69 -4.85
C THR A 322 -26.25 -16.26 -5.33
#